data_5d1dac3d75e6f5f62f50b7de1c0e55f6
#
_entry.id   5d1dac3d75e6f5f62f50b7de1c0e55f6
#
_cell.length_a   1.000
_cell.length_b   1.000
_cell.length_c   1.000
_cell.angle_alpha   90.00
_cell.angle_beta   90.00
_cell.angle_gamma   90.00
#
_symmetry.space_group_name_H-M   'P 1'
#
loop_
_entity.id
_entity.type
_entity.pdbx_description
1 polymer ?
#
loop_
_entity_poly.entity_id
_entity_poly.type
_entity_poly.pdbx_seq_one_letter_code
_entity_poly.pdbx_strand_id
1 'polypeptide(L)'
;RKTVVEAGHDPRRFVLYAFGGAGPAHCARYAAEVGVSEVVVPLGPVASAFSAFGLASSDVVLAAELSDPTFVPFDPARAERNFAELEERVRDGLARQGLAFDTVELFREIDMRY
;
A
#
# COMPACT_ATOMS: atom_id res chain seq x y z
N ARG A 1 4.89 -9.45 -13.83
CA ARG A 1 3.84 -9.64 -14.86
C ARG A 1 2.67 -10.45 -14.30
N LYS A 2 2.92 -11.63 -13.71
CA LYS A 2 1.86 -12.52 -13.21
C LYS A 2 0.88 -11.77 -12.28
N THR A 3 1.38 -11.11 -11.25
CA THR A 3 0.56 -10.36 -10.26
C THR A 3 -0.33 -9.29 -10.89
N VAL A 4 0.22 -8.53 -11.85
CA VAL A 4 -0.52 -7.46 -12.54
C VAL A 4 -1.63 -8.03 -13.42
N VAL A 5 -1.32 -9.11 -14.17
CA VAL A 5 -2.28 -9.76 -15.07
C VAL A 5 -3.35 -10.52 -14.28
N GLU A 6 -3.00 -11.20 -13.20
CA GLU A 6 -3.96 -11.90 -12.32
C GLU A 6 -4.93 -10.93 -11.62
N ALA A 7 -4.45 -9.71 -11.34
CA ALA A 7 -5.32 -8.63 -10.85
C ALA A 7 -6.19 -7.96 -11.95
N GLY A 8 -6.15 -8.48 -13.18
CA GLY A 8 -6.96 -7.97 -14.30
C GLY A 8 -6.43 -6.71 -14.96
N HIS A 9 -5.18 -6.34 -14.70
CA HIS A 9 -4.58 -5.15 -15.28
C HIS A 9 -3.71 -5.46 -16.50
N ASP A 10 -3.68 -4.54 -17.47
CA ASP A 10 -2.79 -4.60 -18.62
C ASP A 10 -1.42 -3.97 -18.28
N PRO A 11 -0.33 -4.75 -18.30
CA PRO A 11 1.02 -4.25 -18.00
C PRO A 11 1.45 -3.05 -18.85
N ARG A 12 0.96 -2.95 -20.08
CA ARG A 12 1.27 -1.83 -21.00
C ARG A 12 0.81 -0.46 -20.49
N ARG A 13 -0.09 -0.44 -19.51
CA ARG A 13 -0.61 0.79 -18.87
C ARG A 13 0.20 1.22 -17.67
N PHE A 14 1.25 0.48 -17.31
CA PHE A 14 2.10 0.76 -16.17
C PHE A 14 3.44 1.33 -16.60
N VAL A 15 4.01 2.15 -15.73
CA VAL A 15 5.38 2.65 -15.82
C VAL A 15 6.25 1.83 -14.87
N LEU A 16 7.42 1.40 -15.34
CA LEU A 16 8.41 0.71 -14.52
C LEU A 16 9.40 1.72 -13.95
N TYR A 17 9.43 1.87 -12.63
CA TYR A 17 10.47 2.61 -11.95
C TYR A 17 11.64 1.69 -11.61
N ALA A 18 12.81 1.96 -12.20
CA ALA A 18 14.03 1.20 -11.97
C ALA A 18 15.02 2.01 -11.13
N PHE A 19 15.27 1.57 -9.90
CA PHE A 19 16.16 2.24 -8.97
C PHE A 19 17.02 1.25 -8.17
N GLY A 20 17.88 1.77 -7.30
CA GLY A 20 18.89 0.98 -6.59
C GLY A 20 20.16 0.74 -7.41
N GLY A 21 21.08 -0.07 -6.89
CA GLY A 21 22.39 -0.27 -7.51
C GLY A 21 22.34 -0.96 -8.87
N ALA A 22 21.71 -2.13 -8.96
CA ALA A 22 21.67 -2.95 -10.17
C ALA A 22 20.36 -2.83 -10.99
N GLY A 23 19.29 -2.30 -10.40
CA GLY A 23 18.00 -2.15 -11.06
C GLY A 23 18.08 -1.45 -12.42
N PRO A 24 18.65 -0.25 -12.51
CA PRO A 24 18.78 0.49 -13.75
C PRO A 24 19.59 -0.22 -14.83
N ALA A 25 20.60 -1.00 -14.46
CA ALA A 25 21.47 -1.68 -15.41
C ALA A 25 20.72 -2.78 -16.20
N HIS A 26 19.66 -3.34 -15.64
CA HIS A 26 18.92 -4.45 -16.23
C HIS A 26 17.48 -4.11 -16.60
N CYS A 27 17.02 -2.88 -16.36
CA CYS A 27 15.62 -2.47 -16.48
C CYS A 27 15.06 -2.67 -17.89
N ALA A 28 15.84 -2.45 -18.95
CA ALA A 28 15.39 -2.62 -20.31
C ALA A 28 14.92 -4.05 -20.60
N ARG A 29 15.63 -5.04 -20.08
CA ARG A 29 15.27 -6.46 -20.23
C ARG A 29 13.98 -6.78 -19.47
N TYR A 30 13.88 -6.35 -18.23
CA TYR A 30 12.66 -6.56 -17.42
C TYR A 30 11.45 -5.86 -18.04
N ALA A 31 11.63 -4.64 -18.54
CA ALA A 31 10.57 -3.89 -19.20
C ALA A 31 10.01 -4.65 -20.41
N ALA A 32 10.88 -5.18 -21.24
CA ALA A 32 10.50 -5.99 -22.40
C ALA A 32 9.74 -7.26 -21.98
N GLU A 33 10.20 -7.97 -20.96
CA GLU A 33 9.56 -9.19 -20.46
C GLU A 33 8.20 -8.93 -19.80
N VAL A 34 8.07 -7.82 -19.06
CA VAL A 34 6.82 -7.41 -18.40
C VAL A 34 5.85 -6.85 -19.41
N GLY A 35 6.34 -6.16 -20.43
CA GLY A 35 5.55 -5.54 -21.48
C GLY A 35 5.09 -4.12 -21.12
N VAL A 36 5.80 -3.43 -20.22
CA VAL A 36 5.51 -2.01 -19.93
C VAL A 36 5.96 -1.12 -21.07
N SER A 37 5.26 0.00 -21.26
CA SER A 37 5.56 0.94 -22.35
C SER A 37 6.65 1.96 -21.99
N GLU A 38 6.89 2.16 -20.71
CA GLU A 38 7.79 3.21 -20.22
C GLU A 38 8.62 2.72 -19.03
N VAL A 39 9.87 3.15 -18.98
CA VAL A 39 10.77 2.92 -17.84
C VAL A 39 11.33 4.26 -17.39
N VAL A 40 11.19 4.54 -16.11
CA VAL A 40 11.76 5.73 -15.47
C VAL A 40 12.91 5.32 -14.57
N VAL A 41 14.08 5.89 -14.83
CA VAL A 41 15.23 5.77 -13.95
C VAL A 41 15.43 7.13 -13.27
N PRO A 42 15.22 7.23 -11.94
CA PRO A 42 15.45 8.47 -11.21
C PRO A 42 16.90 8.94 -11.39
N LEU A 43 17.07 10.23 -11.68
CA LEU A 43 18.38 10.78 -12.07
C LEU A 43 19.39 10.87 -10.91
N GLY A 44 20.66 10.67 -11.27
CA GLY A 44 21.84 10.99 -10.49
C GLY A 44 22.02 10.20 -9.19
N PRO A 45 22.60 10.80 -8.15
CA PRO A 45 22.90 10.13 -6.89
C PRO A 45 21.66 9.63 -6.14
N VAL A 46 20.46 10.10 -6.51
CA VAL A 46 19.20 9.70 -5.91
C VAL A 46 18.77 8.31 -6.34
N ALA A 47 19.21 7.80 -7.49
CA ALA A 47 18.78 6.49 -7.98
C ALA A 47 19.09 5.34 -7.02
N SER A 48 20.24 5.36 -6.35
CA SER A 48 20.65 4.35 -5.37
C SER A 48 19.91 4.45 -4.03
N ALA A 49 19.47 5.66 -3.65
CA ALA A 49 18.78 5.96 -2.40
C ALA A 49 17.27 6.16 -2.59
N PHE A 50 16.75 5.93 -3.80
CA PHE A 50 15.36 6.27 -4.14
C PHE A 50 14.32 5.51 -3.30
N SER A 51 14.62 4.28 -2.88
CA SER A 51 13.75 3.54 -1.96
C SER A 51 13.65 4.21 -0.58
N ALA A 52 14.77 4.72 -0.06
CA ALA A 52 14.78 5.46 1.19
C ALA A 52 14.05 6.80 1.06
N PHE A 53 14.22 7.50 -0.08
CA PHE A 53 13.44 8.70 -0.39
C PHE A 53 11.94 8.39 -0.47
N GLY A 54 11.55 7.31 -1.17
CA GLY A 54 10.16 6.87 -1.26
C GLY A 54 9.56 6.56 0.11
N LEU A 55 10.31 5.88 0.97
CA LEU A 55 9.87 5.59 2.33
C LEU A 55 9.72 6.86 3.18
N ALA A 56 10.66 7.80 3.05
CA ALA A 56 10.61 9.07 3.79
C ALA A 56 9.50 10.02 3.32
N SER A 57 9.04 9.86 2.08
CA SER A 57 7.98 10.68 1.47
C SER A 57 6.61 9.98 1.43
N SER A 58 6.51 8.74 1.90
CA SER A 58 5.24 8.02 1.94
C SER A 58 4.45 8.34 3.21
N ASP A 59 3.14 8.29 3.08
CA ASP A 59 2.26 8.39 4.23
C ASP A 59 2.48 7.21 5.20
N VAL A 60 2.26 7.45 6.48
CA VAL A 60 2.26 6.39 7.49
C VAL A 60 0.89 5.71 7.47
N VAL A 61 0.87 4.42 7.18
CA VAL A 61 -0.35 3.62 7.17
C VAL A 61 -0.30 2.61 8.31
N LEU A 62 -1.32 2.62 9.15
CA LEU A 62 -1.55 1.62 10.18
C LEU A 62 -2.89 0.92 9.91
N ALA A 63 -2.89 -0.40 9.97
CA ALA A 63 -4.09 -1.20 9.89
C ALA A 63 -4.31 -1.94 11.20
N ALA A 64 -5.56 -2.08 11.62
CA ALA A 64 -5.98 -2.94 12.70
C ALA A 64 -7.14 -3.80 12.21
N GLU A 65 -7.13 -5.07 12.57
CA GLU A 65 -8.12 -6.04 12.15
C GLU A 65 -8.77 -6.70 13.37
N LEU A 66 -10.05 -7.01 13.24
CA LEU A 66 -10.82 -7.78 14.20
C LEU A 66 -11.61 -8.86 13.47
N SER A 67 -11.38 -10.11 13.82
CA SER A 67 -12.20 -11.21 13.30
C SER A 67 -13.42 -11.39 14.19
N ASP A 68 -14.58 -11.06 13.67
CA ASP A 68 -15.86 -11.18 14.36
C ASP A 68 -16.93 -11.75 13.42
N PRO A 69 -16.89 -13.06 13.13
CA PRO A 69 -17.82 -13.71 12.21
C PRO A 69 -19.26 -13.52 12.68
N THR A 70 -20.07 -12.88 11.84
CA THR A 70 -21.51 -12.71 12.08
C THR A 70 -22.30 -13.24 10.90
N PHE A 71 -23.52 -13.72 11.19
CA PHE A 71 -24.46 -14.18 10.17
C PHE A 71 -25.60 -13.18 10.02
N VAL A 72 -26.31 -13.29 8.94
CA VAL A 72 -27.54 -12.51 8.72
C VAL A 72 -28.61 -12.93 9.75
N PRO A 73 -29.32 -11.96 10.37
CA PRO A 73 -29.32 -10.53 10.10
C PRO A 73 -28.10 -9.80 10.69
N PHE A 74 -27.58 -8.84 9.93
CA PHE A 74 -26.47 -7.99 10.33
C PHE A 74 -26.84 -7.06 11.50
N ASP A 75 -26.00 -6.98 12.53
CA ASP A 75 -26.16 -6.06 13.67
C ASP A 75 -25.27 -4.81 13.49
N PRO A 76 -25.82 -3.68 13.06
CA PRO A 76 -25.06 -2.46 12.87
C PRO A 76 -24.42 -1.93 14.17
N ALA A 77 -25.09 -2.11 15.32
CA ALA A 77 -24.55 -1.65 16.58
C ALA A 77 -23.33 -2.45 17.04
N ARG A 78 -23.29 -3.74 16.72
CA ARG A 78 -22.10 -4.58 16.94
C ARG A 78 -20.94 -4.15 16.06
N ALA A 79 -21.19 -3.92 14.77
CA ALA A 79 -20.18 -3.43 13.85
C ALA A 79 -19.61 -2.07 14.28
N GLU A 80 -20.46 -1.16 14.73
CA GLU A 80 -20.02 0.17 15.21
C GLU A 80 -19.12 0.06 16.45
N ARG A 81 -19.43 -0.85 17.39
CA ARG A 81 -18.55 -1.11 18.53
C ARG A 81 -17.20 -1.67 18.10
N ASN A 82 -17.17 -2.59 17.14
CA ASN A 82 -15.94 -3.16 16.62
C ASN A 82 -15.09 -2.09 15.92
N PHE A 83 -15.69 -1.23 15.14
CA PHE A 83 -14.98 -0.11 14.53
C PHE A 83 -14.43 0.87 15.56
N ALA A 84 -15.19 1.21 16.59
CA ALA A 84 -14.70 2.10 17.65
C ALA A 84 -13.47 1.52 18.36
N GLU A 85 -13.48 0.21 18.64
CA GLU A 85 -12.31 -0.49 19.22
C GLU A 85 -11.10 -0.48 18.28
N LEU A 86 -11.32 -0.73 16.98
CA LEU A 86 -10.25 -0.72 15.98
C LEU A 86 -9.66 0.68 15.80
N GLU A 87 -10.48 1.72 15.78
CA GLU A 87 -10.04 3.11 15.70
C GLU A 87 -9.20 3.52 16.91
N GLU A 88 -9.57 3.10 18.11
CA GLU A 88 -8.77 3.33 19.32
C GLU A 88 -7.40 2.66 19.21
N ARG A 89 -7.36 1.39 18.77
CA ARG A 89 -6.10 0.67 18.55
C ARG A 89 -5.18 1.36 17.55
N VAL A 90 -5.73 1.87 16.45
CA VAL A 90 -4.98 2.60 15.42
C VAL A 90 -4.46 3.91 15.99
N ARG A 91 -5.28 4.69 16.68
CA ARG A 91 -4.88 5.96 17.31
C ARG A 91 -3.76 5.76 18.34
N ASP A 92 -3.87 4.74 19.17
CA ASP A 92 -2.84 4.37 20.14
C ASP A 92 -1.55 3.93 19.44
N GLY A 93 -1.67 3.20 18.33
CA GLY A 93 -0.53 2.79 17.51
C GLY A 93 0.21 3.99 16.91
N LEU A 94 -0.53 4.98 16.39
CA LEU A 94 0.04 6.23 15.88
C LEU A 94 0.72 7.04 17.00
N ALA A 95 0.06 7.18 18.15
CA ALA A 95 0.61 7.92 19.28
C ALA A 95 1.93 7.33 19.78
N ARG A 96 2.07 6.01 19.79
CA ARG A 96 3.32 5.33 20.20
C ARG A 96 4.49 5.55 19.23
N GLN A 97 4.25 6.00 18.01
CA GLN A 97 5.34 6.30 17.07
C GLN A 97 6.08 7.60 17.41
N GLY A 98 5.51 8.45 18.26
CA GLY A 98 6.12 9.72 18.66
C GLY A 98 6.26 10.73 17.51
N LEU A 99 5.51 10.54 16.43
CA LEU A 99 5.47 11.45 15.29
C LEU A 99 4.27 12.40 15.40
N ALA A 100 4.44 13.62 14.92
CA ALA A 100 3.35 14.55 14.72
C ALA A 100 2.78 14.36 13.31
N PHE A 101 1.46 14.19 13.21
CA PHE A 101 0.74 14.08 11.94
C PHE A 101 -0.13 15.31 11.74
N ASP A 102 -0.04 15.93 10.58
CA ASP A 102 -0.88 17.08 10.20
C ASP A 102 -2.33 16.66 9.99
N THR A 103 -2.53 15.46 9.43
CA THR A 103 -3.86 14.91 9.13
C THR A 103 -3.85 13.41 9.39
N VAL A 104 -4.94 12.91 9.95
CA VAL A 104 -5.18 11.46 10.12
C VAL A 104 -6.53 11.13 9.49
N GLU A 105 -6.52 10.28 8.49
CA GLU A 105 -7.73 9.76 7.85
C GLU A 105 -7.97 8.31 8.29
N LEU A 106 -9.21 7.97 8.59
CA LEU A 106 -9.61 6.63 9.00
C LEU A 106 -10.53 6.04 7.94
N PHE A 107 -10.20 4.83 7.49
CA PHE A 107 -11.01 4.06 6.55
C PHE A 107 -11.54 2.81 7.24
N ARG A 108 -12.84 2.53 7.08
CA ARG A 108 -13.51 1.36 7.64
C ARG A 108 -13.83 0.39 6.52
N GLU A 109 -13.45 -0.87 6.70
CA GLU A 109 -13.69 -1.93 5.74
C GLU A 109 -14.29 -3.15 6.44
N ILE A 110 -15.17 -3.88 5.75
CA ILE A 110 -15.75 -5.14 6.21
C ILE A 110 -15.63 -6.17 5.11
N ASP A 111 -14.97 -7.27 5.41
CA ASP A 111 -14.96 -8.42 4.51
C ASP A 111 -16.26 -9.21 4.65
N MET A 112 -16.97 -9.36 3.54
CA MET A 112 -18.19 -10.16 3.47
C MET A 112 -17.97 -11.36 2.54
N ARG A 113 -18.50 -12.51 2.97
CA ARG A 113 -18.53 -13.73 2.16
C ARG A 113 -19.97 -14.15 1.90
N TYR A 114 -20.24 -14.58 0.69
CA TYR A 114 -21.52 -15.12 0.26
C TYR A 114 -21.48 -16.64 0.30
#